data_8c116e1999087d00b543b21b091ad15c
#
_entry.id   8c116e1999087d00b543b21b091ad15c
#
_cell.length_a   1.000
_cell.length_b   1.000
_cell.length_c   1.000
_cell.angle_alpha   90.00
_cell.angle_beta   90.00
_cell.angle_gamma   90.00
#
_symmetry.space_group_name_H-M   'P 1'
#
loop_
_entity.id
_entity.type
_entity.pdbx_description
1 polymer ?
#
loop_
_entity_poly.entity_id
_entity_poly.type
_entity_poly.pdbx_seq_one_letter_code
_entity_poly.pdbx_strand_id
1 'polypeptide(L)'
;NGNSDISNANAVKLDGKKIYVAAGSYEMAKENSGVKIEYSGYSKQVEITIEGGYDPSSTGTDLTKRDVRKYTTAFVRNSGSGASATSNSLLVLGNQTNIIFDGCTFNGQYGLSDAGSVRAVFVAAGGGDATLQLNNCVIKNFNRGSDGGTDGGAAVKVSKGRVLLNDVEMVNNKATGRGGAITTTAANSFLFMNNCLLHENYAPTAWGTAIHAGNGYVCMNNVTVLGTTATGGNSITVNGDAYFMLA
;
A
#
# COMPACT_ATOMS: atom_id res chain seq x y z
N ASN A 1 -18.37 -3.41 16.00
CA ASN A 1 -17.49 -2.61 16.84
C ASN A 1 -16.07 -3.11 16.69
N GLY A 2 -15.47 -2.91 15.55
CA GLY A 2 -14.13 -3.39 15.25
C GLY A 2 -13.17 -2.23 15.09
N ASN A 3 -13.01 -1.41 16.11
CA ASN A 3 -11.84 -0.56 16.20
C ASN A 3 -10.71 -1.44 16.72
N SER A 4 -10.03 -2.14 15.82
CA SER A 4 -8.87 -2.96 16.15
C SER A 4 -7.62 -2.08 16.22
N ASP A 5 -7.62 -1.08 17.06
CA ASP A 5 -6.39 -0.50 17.54
C ASP A 5 -5.67 -1.59 18.34
N ILE A 6 -4.65 -2.18 17.74
CA ILE A 6 -3.76 -3.08 18.48
C ILE A 6 -3.08 -2.20 19.53
N SER A 7 -3.56 -2.27 20.75
CA SER A 7 -3.03 -1.47 21.86
C SER A 7 -1.57 -1.81 22.15
N ASN A 8 -0.82 -0.88 22.72
CA ASN A 8 0.59 -1.07 23.06
C ASN A 8 0.87 -2.35 23.88
N ALA A 9 -0.08 -2.78 24.71
CA ALA A 9 0.05 -4.01 25.50
C ALA A 9 0.05 -5.29 24.64
N ASN A 10 -0.62 -5.26 23.48
CA ASN A 10 -0.64 -6.37 22.54
C ASN A 10 0.53 -6.29 21.54
N ALA A 11 1.10 -5.12 21.33
CA ALA A 11 2.21 -4.90 20.40
C ALA A 11 3.42 -5.76 20.75
N VAL A 12 3.81 -5.80 22.02
CA VAL A 12 4.95 -6.63 22.49
C VAL A 12 4.73 -8.12 22.24
N LYS A 13 3.48 -8.58 22.33
CA LYS A 13 3.13 -9.99 22.07
C LYS A 13 3.17 -10.34 20.59
N LEU A 14 3.05 -9.34 19.71
CA LEU A 14 3.04 -9.51 18.26
C LEU A 14 4.40 -9.26 17.62
N ASP A 15 5.35 -8.66 18.35
CA ASP A 15 6.69 -8.39 17.82
C ASP A 15 7.38 -9.69 17.39
N GLY A 16 7.86 -9.72 16.15
CA GLY A 16 8.48 -10.88 15.52
C GLY A 16 7.51 -12.01 15.14
N LYS A 17 6.19 -11.79 15.22
CA LYS A 17 5.20 -12.83 14.88
C LYS A 17 4.90 -12.87 13.39
N LYS A 18 4.58 -14.11 12.94
CA LYS A 18 4.05 -14.36 11.61
C LYS A 18 2.59 -14.77 11.71
N ILE A 19 1.76 -14.18 10.83
CA ILE A 19 0.35 -14.51 10.66
C ILE A 19 0.21 -15.18 9.30
N TYR A 20 -0.19 -16.42 9.27
CA TYR A 20 -0.42 -17.20 8.06
C TYR A 20 -1.88 -17.07 7.64
N VAL A 21 -2.09 -16.68 6.39
CA VAL A 21 -3.44 -16.39 5.88
C VAL A 21 -3.74 -17.30 4.69
N ALA A 22 -4.78 -18.11 4.81
CA ALA A 22 -5.22 -18.97 3.72
C ALA A 22 -5.70 -18.14 2.51
N ALA A 23 -5.79 -18.79 1.36
CA ALA A 23 -6.42 -18.18 0.21
C ALA A 23 -7.89 -17.85 0.50
N GLY A 24 -8.32 -16.69 0.05
CA GLY A 24 -9.66 -16.19 0.28
C GLY A 24 -9.74 -14.69 0.07
N SER A 25 -10.94 -14.16 0.19
CA SER A 25 -11.22 -12.74 0.11
C SER A 25 -11.58 -12.22 1.50
N TYR A 26 -10.78 -11.30 2.01
CA TYR A 26 -10.92 -10.73 3.35
C TYR A 26 -11.32 -9.27 3.23
N GLU A 27 -12.57 -8.98 3.55
CA GLU A 27 -13.06 -7.61 3.54
C GLU A 27 -12.43 -6.81 4.67
N MET A 28 -11.77 -5.72 4.31
CA MET A 28 -11.24 -4.77 5.29
C MET A 28 -12.30 -3.76 5.69
N ALA A 29 -12.30 -3.43 6.98
CA ALA A 29 -13.39 -2.73 7.66
C ALA A 29 -13.89 -1.47 6.95
N LYS A 30 -15.18 -1.24 7.14
CA LYS A 30 -16.05 -0.26 6.52
C LYS A 30 -15.83 1.19 7.02
N GLU A 31 -15.02 1.40 8.04
CA GLU A 31 -14.95 2.69 8.73
C GLU A 31 -13.97 3.67 8.08
N ASN A 32 -14.23 4.96 8.29
CA ASN A 32 -13.63 6.13 7.63
C ASN A 32 -12.09 6.24 7.68
N SER A 33 -11.39 5.31 8.28
CA SER A 33 -9.93 5.38 8.50
C SER A 33 -9.14 4.16 8.02
N GLY A 34 -9.77 3.09 7.52
CA GLY A 34 -9.07 1.84 7.25
C GLY A 34 -8.54 1.17 8.51
N VAL A 35 -7.72 0.14 8.33
CA VAL A 35 -6.99 -0.49 9.44
C VAL A 35 -5.76 0.35 9.75
N LYS A 36 -5.69 0.93 10.95
CA LYS A 36 -4.52 1.67 11.42
C LYS A 36 -3.66 0.77 12.30
N ILE A 37 -2.37 0.70 12.00
CA ILE A 37 -1.36 0.03 12.81
C ILE A 37 -0.37 1.10 13.28
N GLU A 38 -0.30 1.32 14.58
CA GLU A 38 0.57 2.31 15.19
C GLU A 38 0.91 1.90 16.62
N TYR A 39 2.17 2.07 17.01
CA TYR A 39 2.66 1.76 18.34
C TYR A 39 3.31 3.00 18.99
N SER A 40 2.49 3.97 19.32
CA SER A 40 2.94 5.21 19.97
C SER A 40 3.57 4.93 21.35
N GLY A 41 4.72 5.52 21.61
CA GLY A 41 5.41 5.37 22.90
C GLY A 41 6.40 4.19 22.98
N TYR A 42 6.57 3.42 21.91
CA TYR A 42 7.64 2.41 21.82
C TYR A 42 8.96 3.05 21.38
N SER A 43 10.07 2.51 21.86
CA SER A 43 11.41 2.97 21.50
C SER A 43 11.98 2.25 20.27
N LYS A 44 11.33 1.19 19.81
CA LYS A 44 11.72 0.40 18.63
C LYS A 44 10.50 0.03 17.81
N GLN A 45 10.72 -0.30 16.54
CA GLN A 45 9.66 -0.79 15.68
C GLN A 45 9.17 -2.17 16.14
N VAL A 46 7.86 -2.39 16.02
CA VAL A 46 7.20 -3.69 16.20
C VAL A 46 7.05 -4.33 14.83
N GLU A 47 7.64 -5.50 14.66
CA GLU A 47 7.62 -6.23 13.39
C GLU A 47 6.51 -7.29 13.38
N ILE A 48 5.71 -7.28 12.32
CA ILE A 48 4.69 -8.30 12.06
C ILE A 48 4.78 -8.71 10.60
N THR A 49 4.85 -10.01 10.36
CA THR A 49 4.78 -10.58 9.01
C THR A 49 3.39 -11.18 8.78
N ILE A 50 2.77 -10.84 7.66
CA ILE A 50 1.50 -11.40 7.19
C ILE A 50 1.78 -12.15 5.89
N GLU A 51 1.65 -13.45 5.93
CA GLU A 51 2.05 -14.36 4.85
C GLU A 51 0.81 -15.01 4.24
N GLY A 52 0.53 -14.70 2.97
CA GLY A 52 -0.58 -15.25 2.21
C GLY A 52 -0.17 -16.39 1.28
N GLY A 53 -1.11 -16.89 0.48
CA GLY A 53 -0.86 -17.90 -0.54
C GLY A 53 -0.94 -19.34 -0.04
N TYR A 54 -1.61 -19.59 1.08
CA TYR A 54 -1.79 -20.93 1.62
C TYR A 54 -3.07 -21.59 1.09
N ASP A 55 -3.00 -22.89 0.87
CA ASP A 55 -4.13 -23.71 0.47
C ASP A 55 -5.25 -23.62 1.53
N PRO A 56 -6.47 -23.20 1.16
CA PRO A 56 -7.56 -23.06 2.13
C PRO A 56 -8.05 -24.42 2.67
N SER A 57 -7.72 -25.53 2.03
CA SER A 57 -7.99 -26.87 2.55
C SER A 57 -6.95 -27.35 3.57
N SER A 58 -5.85 -26.61 3.74
CA SER A 58 -4.87 -26.93 4.77
C SER A 58 -5.45 -26.66 6.14
N THR A 59 -5.43 -27.67 7.01
CA THR A 59 -5.92 -27.56 8.38
C THR A 59 -4.75 -27.45 9.37
N GLY A 60 -4.89 -26.58 10.34
CA GLY A 60 -3.93 -26.46 11.43
C GLY A 60 -2.57 -25.88 11.00
N THR A 61 -1.51 -26.63 11.26
CA THR A 61 -0.12 -26.20 11.09
C THR A 61 0.54 -26.66 9.79
N ASP A 62 -0.22 -27.19 8.83
CA ASP A 62 0.34 -27.62 7.54
C ASP A 62 0.65 -26.39 6.65
N LEU A 63 1.81 -25.81 6.85
CA LEU A 63 2.32 -24.66 6.10
C LEU A 63 3.09 -25.07 4.84
N THR A 64 3.09 -26.36 4.47
CA THR A 64 3.83 -26.85 3.30
C THR A 64 3.13 -26.54 1.97
N LYS A 65 1.83 -26.28 2.01
CA LYS A 65 1.01 -26.02 0.82
C LYS A 65 0.86 -24.52 0.57
N ARG A 66 1.97 -23.84 0.35
CA ARG A 66 1.99 -22.44 -0.03
C ARG A 66 2.35 -22.28 -1.50
N ASP A 67 1.49 -21.59 -2.25
CA ASP A 67 1.75 -21.19 -3.63
C ASP A 67 0.99 -19.88 -3.92
N VAL A 68 1.70 -18.76 -3.91
CA VAL A 68 1.13 -17.41 -4.09
C VAL A 68 0.53 -17.17 -5.48
N ARG A 69 0.90 -17.99 -6.48
CA ARG A 69 0.32 -17.92 -7.82
C ARG A 69 -0.99 -18.69 -7.93
N LYS A 70 -1.14 -19.74 -7.16
CA LYS A 70 -2.31 -20.61 -7.15
C LYS A 70 -3.35 -20.18 -6.12
N TYR A 71 -2.90 -19.80 -4.95
CA TYR A 71 -3.75 -19.51 -3.79
C TYR A 71 -3.72 -18.02 -3.46
N THR A 72 -4.70 -17.27 -3.96
CA THR A 72 -4.76 -15.84 -3.75
C THR A 72 -5.34 -15.50 -2.39
N THR A 73 -4.56 -14.80 -1.57
CA THR A 73 -5.01 -14.16 -0.33
C THR A 73 -5.28 -12.68 -0.62
N ALA A 74 -6.54 -12.28 -0.70
CA ALA A 74 -6.93 -10.94 -1.09
C ALA A 74 -7.52 -10.14 0.07
N PHE A 75 -6.92 -9.01 0.37
CA PHE A 75 -7.51 -7.98 1.21
C PHE A 75 -8.30 -7.03 0.32
N VAL A 76 -9.61 -7.00 0.49
CA VAL A 76 -10.51 -6.28 -0.39
C VAL A 76 -11.21 -5.14 0.34
N ARG A 77 -11.45 -4.06 -0.39
CA ARG A 77 -12.29 -2.97 0.10
C ARG A 77 -13.74 -3.44 0.18
N ASN A 78 -14.41 -3.17 1.30
CA ASN A 78 -15.86 -3.40 1.42
C ASN A 78 -16.65 -2.41 0.55
N SER A 79 -17.58 -2.90 -0.24
CA SER A 79 -18.40 -2.14 -1.19
C SER A 79 -19.45 -1.21 -0.55
N GLY A 80 -19.79 -1.40 0.70
CA GLY A 80 -20.89 -0.68 1.37
C GLY A 80 -20.46 0.56 2.16
N SER A 81 -19.25 1.04 2.03
CA SER A 81 -18.79 2.22 2.74
C SER A 81 -18.96 3.47 1.89
N GLY A 82 -19.99 4.25 2.15
CA GLY A 82 -20.06 5.63 1.69
C GLY A 82 -18.84 6.36 2.24
N ALA A 83 -17.80 6.47 1.45
CA ALA A 83 -16.55 7.07 1.83
C ALA A 83 -16.70 8.59 1.89
N SER A 84 -16.82 9.13 3.07
CA SER A 84 -16.54 10.55 3.28
C SER A 84 -15.04 10.81 3.08
N ALA A 85 -14.71 11.83 2.33
CA ALA A 85 -13.58 12.01 1.45
C ALA A 85 -12.21 12.36 2.09
N THR A 86 -11.92 12.19 3.36
CA THR A 86 -10.77 12.94 3.91
C THR A 86 -9.53 12.16 4.30
N SER A 87 -9.52 10.82 4.33
CA SER A 87 -8.26 10.07 4.57
C SER A 87 -8.36 8.57 4.33
N ASN A 88 -9.08 8.14 3.32
CA ASN A 88 -9.42 6.75 3.18
C ASN A 88 -8.28 5.94 2.58
N SER A 89 -7.61 5.20 3.43
CA SER A 89 -6.67 4.16 3.04
C SER A 89 -7.13 2.85 3.65
N LEU A 90 -6.96 1.76 2.91
CA LEU A 90 -7.29 0.43 3.40
C LEU A 90 -6.39 0.08 4.60
N LEU A 91 -5.14 0.47 4.51
CA LEU A 91 -4.14 0.31 5.57
C LEU A 91 -3.42 1.64 5.84
N VAL A 92 -3.31 2.01 7.09
CA VAL A 92 -2.51 3.16 7.55
C VAL A 92 -1.43 2.66 8.51
N LEU A 93 -0.17 2.91 8.17
CA LEU A 93 0.95 2.60 9.05
C LEU A 93 1.45 3.87 9.71
N GLY A 94 1.42 3.89 11.02
CA GLY A 94 1.91 4.97 11.86
C GLY A 94 3.25 4.66 12.52
N ASN A 95 3.51 5.30 13.64
CA ASN A 95 4.78 5.22 14.37
C ASN A 95 5.16 3.81 14.79
N GLN A 96 6.47 3.52 14.78
CA GLN A 96 7.08 2.32 15.33
C GLN A 96 6.52 1.00 14.74
N THR A 97 6.17 1.02 13.46
CA THR A 97 5.68 -0.17 12.77
C THR A 97 6.66 -0.67 11.73
N ASN A 98 6.85 -1.99 11.69
CA ASN A 98 7.50 -2.70 10.59
C ASN A 98 6.57 -3.84 10.14
N ILE A 99 5.79 -3.59 9.11
CA ILE A 99 4.79 -4.55 8.63
C ILE A 99 5.23 -5.12 7.30
N ILE A 100 5.28 -6.44 7.26
CA ILE A 100 5.69 -7.21 6.08
C ILE A 100 4.47 -7.98 5.58
N PHE A 101 4.10 -7.78 4.32
CA PHE A 101 3.16 -8.66 3.62
C PHE A 101 3.93 -9.46 2.57
N ASP A 102 3.67 -10.75 2.52
CA ASP A 102 4.25 -11.63 1.51
C ASP A 102 3.16 -12.50 0.87
N GLY A 103 3.08 -12.47 -0.45
CA GLY A 103 2.12 -13.25 -1.24
C GLY A 103 0.66 -12.80 -1.08
N CYS A 104 0.43 -11.51 -0.89
CA CYS A 104 -0.90 -10.94 -0.67
C CYS A 104 -1.34 -10.05 -1.84
N THR A 105 -2.64 -9.99 -2.06
CA THR A 105 -3.29 -9.07 -3.00
C THR A 105 -4.08 -8.02 -2.25
N PHE A 106 -3.89 -6.76 -2.57
CA PHE A 106 -4.76 -5.66 -2.15
C PHE A 106 -5.64 -5.26 -3.33
N ASN A 107 -6.98 -5.26 -3.17
CA ASN A 107 -7.90 -4.99 -4.24
C ASN A 107 -8.93 -3.92 -3.83
N GLY A 108 -8.86 -2.76 -4.47
CA GLY A 108 -9.75 -1.63 -4.23
C GLY A 108 -11.13 -1.78 -4.85
N GLN A 109 -11.35 -2.80 -5.69
CA GLN A 109 -12.61 -3.07 -6.37
C GLN A 109 -13.15 -1.87 -7.18
N TYR A 110 -12.26 -1.10 -7.82
CA TYR A 110 -12.66 0.03 -8.67
C TYR A 110 -13.62 -0.43 -9.77
N GLY A 111 -14.70 0.29 -9.93
CA GLY A 111 -15.80 -0.06 -10.86
C GLY A 111 -17.09 -0.46 -10.15
N LEU A 112 -17.06 -0.64 -8.83
CA LEU A 112 -18.29 -0.73 -8.05
C LEU A 112 -18.98 0.64 -7.99
N SER A 113 -20.30 0.63 -7.92
CA SER A 113 -21.17 1.83 -8.02
C SER A 113 -20.93 2.87 -6.92
N ASP A 114 -20.30 2.49 -5.84
CA ASP A 114 -19.93 3.35 -4.73
C ASP A 114 -18.46 3.81 -4.81
N ALA A 115 -18.14 4.54 -5.83
CA ALA A 115 -16.78 4.99 -6.17
C ALA A 115 -16.12 5.88 -5.09
N GLY A 116 -16.16 5.47 -3.85
CA GLY A 116 -15.46 6.15 -2.77
C GLY A 116 -13.95 6.20 -3.02
N SER A 117 -13.36 7.30 -2.63
CA SER A 117 -11.94 7.59 -2.80
C SER A 117 -11.10 6.79 -1.80
N VAL A 118 -10.52 5.67 -2.20
CA VAL A 118 -9.72 4.81 -1.31
C VAL A 118 -8.35 4.51 -1.91
N ARG A 119 -7.33 4.65 -1.10
CA ARG A 119 -5.95 4.24 -1.35
C ARG A 119 -5.70 2.87 -0.71
N ALA A 120 -4.77 2.07 -1.25
CA ALA A 120 -4.41 0.82 -0.60
C ALA A 120 -3.65 1.08 0.70
N VAL A 121 -2.51 1.75 0.64
CA VAL A 121 -1.66 1.95 1.83
C VAL A 121 -1.21 3.39 1.96
N PHE A 122 -1.29 3.89 3.18
CA PHE A 122 -0.73 5.17 3.59
C PHE A 122 0.32 4.95 4.68
N VAL A 123 1.57 5.33 4.41
CA VAL A 123 2.66 5.30 5.40
C VAL A 123 2.89 6.72 5.90
N ALA A 124 2.56 6.95 7.17
CA ALA A 124 2.54 8.26 7.79
C ALA A 124 3.04 8.21 9.23
N ALA A 125 4.36 8.08 9.41
CA ALA A 125 4.97 8.16 10.73
C ALA A 125 4.92 9.61 11.27
N GLY A 126 4.24 9.85 12.36
CA GLY A 126 4.18 11.17 13.00
C GLY A 126 5.52 11.58 13.62
N GLY A 127 5.98 10.89 14.62
CA GLY A 127 7.21 11.18 15.37
C GLY A 127 8.23 10.04 15.39
N GLY A 128 7.95 8.90 14.78
CA GLY A 128 8.80 7.72 14.77
C GLY A 128 8.93 7.09 13.38
N ASP A 129 9.55 5.93 13.32
CA ASP A 129 9.72 5.19 12.07
C ASP A 129 8.49 4.33 11.76
N ALA A 130 8.10 4.31 10.49
CA ALA A 130 7.17 3.34 9.93
C ALA A 130 7.83 2.67 8.74
N THR A 131 7.74 1.36 8.66
CA THR A 131 8.24 0.57 7.53
C THR A 131 7.14 -0.34 7.02
N LEU A 132 6.90 -0.29 5.73
CA LEU A 132 6.11 -1.26 4.99
C LEU A 132 7.04 -2.05 4.08
N GLN A 133 6.93 -3.36 4.11
CA GLN A 133 7.57 -4.22 3.14
C GLN A 133 6.52 -5.08 2.45
N LEU A 134 6.54 -5.08 1.12
CA LEU A 134 5.70 -5.94 0.29
C LEU A 134 6.59 -6.86 -0.52
N ASN A 135 6.37 -8.16 -0.40
CA ASN A 135 7.06 -9.20 -1.17
C ASN A 135 6.03 -10.04 -1.93
N ASN A 136 6.25 -10.29 -3.20
CA ASN A 136 5.35 -11.12 -4.02
C ASN A 136 3.88 -10.67 -3.93
N CYS A 137 3.64 -9.38 -3.94
CA CYS A 137 2.31 -8.80 -3.72
C CYS A 137 1.73 -8.15 -4.99
N VAL A 138 0.40 -8.07 -5.03
CA VAL A 138 -0.32 -7.33 -6.08
C VAL A 138 -1.16 -6.23 -5.43
N ILE A 139 -1.08 -5.00 -5.96
CA ILE A 139 -1.96 -3.89 -5.56
C ILE A 139 -2.76 -3.44 -6.77
N LYS A 140 -4.08 -3.59 -6.74
CA LYS A 140 -4.90 -3.33 -7.91
C LYS A 140 -6.23 -2.66 -7.64
N ASN A 141 -6.72 -1.95 -8.68
CA ASN A 141 -8.08 -1.42 -8.75
C ASN A 141 -8.41 -0.44 -7.61
N PHE A 142 -7.45 0.35 -7.17
CA PHE A 142 -7.71 1.43 -6.24
C PHE A 142 -8.03 2.72 -6.99
N ASN A 143 -8.98 3.47 -6.46
CA ASN A 143 -9.35 4.78 -6.99
C ASN A 143 -9.24 5.82 -5.87
N ARG A 144 -8.25 6.70 -5.98
CA ARG A 144 -8.09 7.85 -5.11
C ARG A 144 -8.71 9.07 -5.76
N GLY A 145 -9.96 9.35 -5.43
CA GLY A 145 -10.70 10.51 -5.92
C GLY A 145 -10.16 11.85 -5.40
N SER A 146 -10.81 12.95 -5.72
CA SER A 146 -10.26 14.28 -5.53
C SER A 146 -10.17 14.70 -4.06
N ASP A 147 -8.95 15.01 -3.65
CA ASP A 147 -8.64 15.74 -2.40
C ASP A 147 -7.99 17.09 -2.75
N GLY A 148 -8.52 17.81 -3.70
CA GLY A 148 -7.97 19.12 -4.08
C GLY A 148 -6.73 19.08 -4.96
N GLY A 149 -6.47 18.00 -5.70
CA GLY A 149 -5.47 17.97 -6.79
C GLY A 149 -4.02 17.72 -6.40
N THR A 150 -3.66 17.68 -5.13
CA THR A 150 -2.28 17.46 -4.67
C THR A 150 -2.05 16.08 -4.07
N ASP A 151 -3.09 15.38 -3.71
CA ASP A 151 -3.00 14.03 -3.15
C ASP A 151 -3.00 12.98 -4.26
N GLY A 152 -2.11 12.03 -4.15
CA GLY A 152 -1.93 10.96 -5.14
C GLY A 152 -1.59 9.63 -4.50
N GLY A 153 -1.06 8.71 -5.30
CA GLY A 153 -0.68 7.38 -4.85
C GLY A 153 -1.88 6.54 -4.47
N ALA A 154 -2.64 6.08 -5.45
CA ALA A 154 -3.79 5.22 -5.18
C ALA A 154 -3.39 3.86 -4.63
N ALA A 155 -2.26 3.31 -5.06
CA ALA A 155 -1.68 2.13 -4.42
C ALA A 155 -0.97 2.51 -3.12
N VAL A 156 0.06 3.35 -3.18
CA VAL A 156 0.88 3.70 -2.01
C VAL A 156 1.14 5.20 -1.93
N LYS A 157 0.90 5.79 -0.77
CA LYS A 157 1.40 7.12 -0.41
C LYS A 157 2.40 7.02 0.73
N VAL A 158 3.57 7.64 0.55
CA VAL A 158 4.59 7.74 1.58
C VAL A 158 4.73 9.20 2.00
N SER A 159 4.20 9.55 3.15
CA SER A 159 4.34 10.89 3.73
C SER A 159 5.53 10.98 4.68
N LYS A 160 5.89 9.87 5.31
CA LYS A 160 7.07 9.75 6.16
C LYS A 160 7.26 8.28 6.49
N GLY A 161 8.50 7.80 6.41
CA GLY A 161 8.81 6.40 6.66
C GLY A 161 9.36 5.68 5.43
N ARG A 162 9.40 4.37 5.48
CA ARG A 162 10.03 3.53 4.47
C ARG A 162 9.04 2.59 3.82
N VAL A 163 9.15 2.43 2.51
CA VAL A 163 8.43 1.42 1.74
C VAL A 163 9.43 0.64 0.91
N LEU A 164 9.42 -0.68 1.07
CA LEU A 164 10.24 -1.62 0.33
C LEU A 164 9.32 -2.53 -0.47
N LEU A 165 9.50 -2.57 -1.77
CA LEU A 165 8.70 -3.34 -2.71
C LEU A 165 9.61 -4.31 -3.44
N ASN A 166 9.38 -5.62 -3.27
CA ASN A 166 10.11 -6.68 -3.94
C ASN A 166 9.12 -7.61 -4.66
N ASP A 167 9.30 -7.79 -5.95
CA ASP A 167 8.40 -8.64 -6.76
C ASP A 167 6.94 -8.18 -6.64
N VAL A 168 6.69 -6.87 -6.83
CA VAL A 168 5.35 -6.27 -6.65
C VAL A 168 4.78 -5.81 -7.99
N GLU A 169 3.53 -6.20 -8.23
CA GLU A 169 2.74 -5.69 -9.34
C GLU A 169 1.74 -4.62 -8.86
N MET A 170 1.72 -3.48 -9.53
CA MET A 170 0.73 -2.42 -9.31
C MET A 170 -0.03 -2.16 -10.60
N VAL A 171 -1.32 -2.51 -10.64
CA VAL A 171 -2.11 -2.45 -11.87
C VAL A 171 -3.45 -1.74 -11.67
N ASN A 172 -3.82 -0.94 -12.66
CA ASN A 172 -5.12 -0.26 -12.73
C ASN A 172 -5.44 0.53 -11.44
N ASN A 173 -4.45 1.24 -10.91
CA ASN A 173 -4.66 2.17 -9.80
C ASN A 173 -4.80 3.59 -10.35
N LYS A 174 -5.81 4.31 -9.89
CA LYS A 174 -6.16 5.62 -10.39
C LYS A 174 -6.13 6.66 -9.27
N ALA A 175 -5.44 7.76 -9.51
CA ALA A 175 -5.53 8.94 -8.67
C ALA A 175 -6.00 10.14 -9.50
N THR A 176 -6.76 11.06 -8.91
CA THR A 176 -7.14 12.32 -9.59
C THR A 176 -6.05 13.38 -9.46
N GLY A 177 -5.13 13.20 -8.53
CA GLY A 177 -3.97 14.06 -8.32
C GLY A 177 -2.71 13.54 -9.00
N ARG A 178 -1.67 13.33 -8.22
CA ARG A 178 -0.31 12.98 -8.66
C ARG A 178 -0.01 11.52 -8.37
N GLY A 179 0.76 10.85 -9.24
CA GLY A 179 1.17 9.47 -9.04
C GLY A 179 -0.02 8.50 -8.98
N GLY A 180 -0.47 7.99 -10.12
CA GLY A 180 -1.59 7.07 -10.18
C GLY A 180 -1.41 5.84 -9.27
N ALA A 181 -0.23 5.26 -9.24
CA ALA A 181 0.12 4.20 -8.31
C ALA A 181 0.76 4.75 -7.03
N ILE A 182 1.88 5.47 -7.14
CA ILE A 182 2.71 5.84 -5.98
C ILE A 182 2.95 7.34 -5.90
N THR A 183 2.94 7.87 -4.68
CA THR A 183 3.46 9.22 -4.39
C THR A 183 4.30 9.25 -3.12
N THR A 184 5.41 10.00 -3.14
CA THR A 184 6.18 10.39 -1.96
C THR A 184 6.01 11.89 -1.72
N THR A 185 5.86 12.35 -0.47
CA THR A 185 5.45 13.73 -0.21
C THR A 185 6.30 14.49 0.81
N ALA A 186 7.19 13.84 1.53
CA ALA A 186 8.03 14.49 2.53
C ALA A 186 9.50 14.07 2.41
N ALA A 187 10.41 14.92 2.88
CA ALA A 187 11.85 14.69 2.84
C ALA A 187 12.29 13.36 3.49
N ASN A 188 11.55 12.92 4.51
CA ASN A 188 11.79 11.65 5.21
C ASN A 188 10.96 10.48 4.64
N SER A 189 10.60 10.53 3.37
CA SER A 189 9.98 9.43 2.65
C SER A 189 11.04 8.63 1.91
N PHE A 190 11.02 7.31 2.07
CA PHE A 190 11.95 6.40 1.40
C PHE A 190 11.16 5.33 0.67
N LEU A 191 11.36 5.22 -0.64
CA LEU A 191 10.77 4.21 -1.49
C LEU A 191 11.86 3.42 -2.19
N PHE A 192 11.89 2.12 -1.95
CA PHE A 192 12.78 1.18 -2.63
C PHE A 192 11.93 0.19 -3.40
N MET A 193 12.22 0.02 -4.68
CA MET A 193 11.52 -0.90 -5.57
C MET A 193 12.54 -1.81 -6.25
N ASN A 194 12.29 -3.09 -6.17
CA ASN A 194 13.10 -4.10 -6.81
C ASN A 194 12.21 -5.11 -7.53
N ASN A 195 12.49 -5.37 -8.80
CA ASN A 195 11.75 -6.33 -9.62
C ASN A 195 10.23 -6.06 -9.62
N CYS A 196 9.83 -4.81 -9.88
CA CYS A 196 8.44 -4.39 -9.84
C CYS A 196 7.88 -4.10 -11.24
N LEU A 197 6.57 -4.35 -11.38
CA LEU A 197 5.80 -4.03 -12.60
C LEU A 197 4.67 -3.06 -12.27
N LEU A 198 4.68 -1.89 -12.91
CA LEU A 198 3.63 -0.89 -12.80
C LEU A 198 2.97 -0.71 -14.16
N HIS A 199 1.70 -1.06 -14.32
CA HIS A 199 1.01 -0.90 -15.58
C HIS A 199 -0.45 -0.46 -15.41
N GLU A 200 -0.99 0.18 -16.44
CA GLU A 200 -2.38 0.67 -16.44
C GLU A 200 -2.71 1.62 -15.27
N ASN A 201 -1.69 2.17 -14.61
CA ASN A 201 -1.93 3.14 -13.55
C ASN A 201 -2.17 4.52 -14.15
N TYR A 202 -3.06 5.31 -13.55
CA TYR A 202 -3.55 6.53 -14.16
C TYR A 202 -3.62 7.71 -13.20
N ALA A 203 -3.11 8.85 -13.64
CA ALA A 203 -3.40 10.16 -13.06
C ALA A 203 -3.61 11.16 -14.20
N PRO A 204 -4.71 11.94 -14.20
CA PRO A 204 -5.04 12.84 -15.32
C PRO A 204 -4.18 14.10 -15.36
N THR A 205 -3.45 14.38 -14.31
CA THR A 205 -2.53 15.53 -14.24
C THR A 205 -1.16 15.18 -14.82
N ALA A 206 -0.41 16.19 -15.25
CA ALA A 206 0.94 16.03 -15.81
C ALA A 206 2.01 15.55 -14.78
N TRP A 207 1.61 15.19 -13.56
CA TRP A 207 2.50 14.92 -12.43
C TRP A 207 2.61 13.42 -12.13
N GLY A 208 3.21 12.66 -13.05
CA GLY A 208 3.48 11.24 -12.87
C GLY A 208 2.23 10.35 -12.91
N THR A 209 1.93 9.80 -14.08
CA THR A 209 0.75 8.93 -14.23
C THR A 209 0.88 7.64 -13.45
N ALA A 210 2.11 7.14 -13.23
CA ALA A 210 2.38 6.01 -12.35
C ALA A 210 3.02 6.47 -11.03
N ILE A 211 4.12 7.20 -11.10
CA ILE A 211 4.90 7.58 -9.91
C ILE A 211 5.10 9.09 -9.86
N HIS A 212 4.82 9.69 -8.72
CA HIS A 212 5.21 11.05 -8.38
C HIS A 212 6.15 11.05 -7.18
N ALA A 213 7.42 11.35 -7.42
CA ALA A 213 8.41 11.60 -6.38
C ALA A 213 8.39 13.09 -6.06
N GLY A 214 7.55 13.51 -5.11
CA GLY A 214 7.41 14.93 -4.74
C GLY A 214 8.49 15.39 -3.77
N ASN A 215 8.91 14.51 -2.87
CA ASN A 215 10.01 14.72 -1.92
C ASN A 215 10.55 13.37 -1.46
N GLY A 216 11.74 13.38 -0.84
CA GLY A 216 12.37 12.18 -0.28
C GLY A 216 13.17 11.37 -1.28
N TYR A 217 13.30 10.09 -1.05
CA TYR A 217 14.20 9.21 -1.79
C TYR A 217 13.42 8.12 -2.51
N VAL A 218 13.67 7.95 -3.80
CA VAL A 218 13.12 6.87 -4.62
C VAL A 218 14.28 6.16 -5.30
N CYS A 219 14.39 4.86 -5.03
CA CYS A 219 15.37 3.99 -5.66
C CYS A 219 14.65 2.87 -6.38
N MET A 220 14.96 2.65 -7.66
CA MET A 220 14.34 1.65 -8.51
C MET A 220 15.41 0.76 -9.13
N ASN A 221 15.29 -0.54 -8.91
CA ASN A 221 16.11 -1.57 -9.52
C ASN A 221 15.21 -2.58 -10.25
N ASN A 222 15.48 -2.84 -11.52
CA ASN A 222 14.69 -3.76 -12.34
C ASN A 222 13.17 -3.47 -12.27
N VAL A 223 12.78 -2.22 -12.50
CA VAL A 223 11.38 -1.79 -12.46
C VAL A 223 10.88 -1.47 -13.86
N THR A 224 9.78 -2.09 -14.23
CA THR A 224 9.10 -1.83 -15.49
C THR A 224 7.87 -0.96 -15.26
N VAL A 225 7.79 0.17 -15.96
CA VAL A 225 6.61 1.04 -15.95
C VAL A 225 6.03 1.08 -17.35
N LEU A 226 4.83 0.50 -17.52
CA LEU A 226 4.14 0.42 -18.81
C LEU A 226 2.96 1.38 -18.87
N GLY A 227 2.78 1.90 -20.04
CA GLY A 227 1.87 2.89 -20.53
C GLY A 227 0.62 3.20 -19.71
N THR A 228 0.49 4.47 -19.50
CA THR A 228 -0.74 5.08 -19.04
C THR A 228 -1.30 5.90 -20.19
N THR A 229 -2.58 5.79 -20.42
CA THR A 229 -3.29 6.45 -21.53
C THR A 229 -3.59 7.93 -21.30
N ALA A 230 -2.98 8.56 -20.31
CA ALA A 230 -3.19 9.98 -20.06
C ALA A 230 -2.55 10.84 -21.17
N THR A 231 -3.33 11.63 -21.83
CA THR A 231 -2.87 12.60 -22.81
C THR A 231 -1.98 13.64 -22.12
N GLY A 232 -0.68 13.57 -22.35
CA GLY A 232 0.29 14.60 -21.97
C GLY A 232 0.98 14.46 -20.62
N GLY A 233 0.81 13.34 -19.89
CA GLY A 233 1.48 13.13 -18.61
C GLY A 233 2.74 12.27 -18.70
N ASN A 234 3.75 12.56 -17.88
CA ASN A 234 4.92 11.71 -17.71
C ASN A 234 4.56 10.47 -16.88
N SER A 235 5.10 9.29 -17.22
CA SER A 235 4.90 8.08 -16.40
C SER A 235 5.50 8.23 -15.01
N ILE A 236 6.66 8.87 -14.92
CA ILE A 236 7.35 9.19 -13.67
C ILE A 236 7.63 10.68 -13.65
N THR A 237 7.31 11.34 -12.55
CA THR A 237 7.68 12.73 -12.30
C THR A 237 8.48 12.82 -11.02
N VAL A 238 9.63 13.49 -11.10
CA VAL A 238 10.50 13.83 -9.96
C VAL A 238 10.43 15.33 -9.75
N ASN A 239 10.15 15.77 -8.55
CA ASN A 239 9.82 17.16 -8.26
C ASN A 239 10.29 17.56 -6.86
N GLY A 240 10.42 18.87 -6.61
CA GLY A 240 10.86 19.37 -5.31
C GLY A 240 12.26 18.88 -4.92
N ASP A 241 12.45 18.54 -3.66
CA ASP A 241 13.70 18.01 -3.10
C ASP A 241 13.76 16.47 -3.12
N ALA A 242 13.21 15.86 -4.17
CA ALA A 242 13.26 14.41 -4.31
C ALA A 242 14.58 13.95 -4.95
N TYR A 243 15.15 12.90 -4.38
CA TYR A 243 16.30 12.18 -4.93
C TYR A 243 15.80 10.93 -5.65
N PHE A 244 16.16 10.75 -6.90
CA PHE A 244 15.73 9.64 -7.72
C PHE A 244 16.93 8.90 -8.29
N MET A 245 16.98 7.59 -8.05
CA MET A 245 18.05 6.73 -8.50
C MET A 245 17.50 5.53 -9.25
N LEU A 246 18.07 5.26 -10.42
CA LEU A 246 17.89 4.02 -11.18
C LEU A 246 19.16 3.17 -11.02
N ALA A 247 19.00 1.89 -10.71
CA ALA A 247 20.09 0.94 -10.54
C ALA A 247 19.91 -0.24 -11.51
#